data_00ea6e8670a7f7a56f8936a641ad5e3f
#
_entry.id   00ea6e8670a7f7a56f8936a641ad5e3f
#
_cell.length_a   1.000
_cell.length_b   1.000
_cell.length_c   1.000
_cell.angle_alpha   90.00
_cell.angle_beta   90.00
_cell.angle_gamma   90.00
#
_symmetry.space_group_name_H-M   'P 1'
#
loop_
_entity.id
_entity.type
_entity.pdbx_description
1 polymer ?
#
loop_
_entity_poly.entity_id
_entity_poly.type
_entity_poly.pdbx_seq_one_letter_code
_entity_poly.pdbx_strand_id
1 'polypeptide(L)'
;MAATAAASSSQLYTVVEGYKVDAETMKGFRAWRAAACDRCHGANQEGMVGPSLIASMKTLTKEEFVKTVRDGRLEKGMQSFGTSPQVMDNMDQLYAYLKGRSDGAITRAKVEPMP
;
A
#
# COMPACT_ATOMS: atom_id res chain seq x y z
N MET A 1 6.24 22.67 -15.72
CA MET A 1 6.62 22.05 -15.62
C MET A 1 6.46 21.09 -15.88
N ALA A 2 6.59 21.01 -16.23
CA ALA A 2 6.25 19.87 -16.65
C ALA A 2 6.58 18.84 -15.76
N ALA A 3 5.65 18.32 -15.32
CA ALA A 3 5.86 17.10 -14.71
C ALA A 3 6.65 16.30 -15.64
N THR A 4 7.66 15.80 -15.19
CA THR A 4 8.44 14.96 -16.04
C THR A 4 7.67 13.69 -16.27
N ALA A 5 7.79 13.12 -17.44
CA ALA A 5 7.18 11.85 -17.73
C ALA A 5 7.71 10.73 -16.85
N ALA A 6 8.86 10.92 -16.24
CA ALA A 6 9.50 9.89 -15.43
C ALA A 6 9.11 9.95 -13.96
N ALA A 7 8.38 10.97 -13.54
CA ALA A 7 8.03 11.16 -12.14
C ALA A 7 6.56 11.42 -11.98
N SER A 8 5.97 10.81 -10.96
CA SER A 8 4.62 11.08 -10.54
C SER A 8 4.66 11.29 -9.03
N SER A 9 4.04 12.33 -8.54
CA SER A 9 4.02 12.59 -7.12
C SER A 9 2.69 13.14 -6.68
N SER A 10 2.39 12.87 -5.42
CA SER A 10 1.21 13.40 -4.76
C SER A 10 1.61 13.69 -3.33
N GLN A 11 0.66 14.17 -2.52
CA GLN A 11 0.92 14.36 -1.09
C GLN A 11 1.21 13.03 -0.39
N LEU A 12 0.75 11.92 -0.95
CA LEU A 12 0.91 10.61 -0.34
C LEU A 12 2.22 9.93 -0.72
N TYR A 13 2.61 10.04 -1.96
CA TYR A 13 3.77 9.29 -2.45
C TYR A 13 4.45 10.06 -3.58
N THR A 14 5.71 9.71 -3.82
CA THR A 14 6.45 10.14 -5.01
C THR A 14 7.01 8.89 -5.68
N VAL A 15 6.83 8.77 -6.98
CA VAL A 15 7.33 7.60 -7.71
C VAL A 15 7.99 8.05 -9.02
N VAL A 16 9.12 7.44 -9.33
CA VAL A 16 9.89 7.68 -10.55
C VAL A 16 9.98 6.37 -11.32
N GLU A 17 9.79 6.42 -12.62
CA GLU A 17 9.86 5.25 -13.49
C GLU A 17 8.89 4.14 -13.12
N GLY A 18 7.86 4.47 -12.37
CA GLY A 18 6.82 3.51 -12.00
C GLY A 18 7.14 2.59 -10.84
N TYR A 19 8.38 2.55 -10.35
CA TYR A 19 8.73 1.62 -9.27
C TYR A 19 9.80 2.14 -8.30
N LYS A 20 10.37 3.29 -8.53
CA LYS A 20 11.32 3.89 -7.60
C LYS A 20 10.59 4.91 -6.77
N VAL A 21 10.57 4.71 -5.46
CA VAL A 21 9.68 5.47 -4.57
C VAL A 21 10.48 6.18 -3.47
N ASP A 22 9.84 7.19 -2.89
CA ASP A 22 10.42 7.94 -1.78
C ASP A 22 10.57 7.06 -0.54
N ALA A 23 11.36 7.55 0.43
CA ALA A 23 11.68 6.78 1.63
C ALA A 23 10.45 6.38 2.44
N GLU A 24 9.45 7.27 2.54
CA GLU A 24 8.24 6.96 3.31
C GLU A 24 7.40 5.88 2.62
N THR A 25 7.28 5.94 1.30
CA THR A 25 6.56 4.91 0.55
C THR A 25 7.28 3.57 0.63
N MET A 26 8.62 3.58 0.68
CA MET A 26 9.38 2.34 0.94
C MET A 26 9.03 1.71 2.29
N LYS A 27 8.80 2.53 3.31
CA LYS A 27 8.36 2.01 4.61
C LYS A 27 7.02 1.30 4.48
N GLY A 28 6.13 1.83 3.65
CA GLY A 28 4.85 1.20 3.38
C GLY A 28 4.99 -0.16 2.71
N PHE A 29 5.86 -0.26 1.73
CA PHE A 29 6.14 -1.53 1.06
C PHE A 29 6.72 -2.56 2.06
N ARG A 30 7.65 -2.11 2.90
CA ARG A 30 8.23 -3.01 3.90
C ARG A 30 7.21 -3.49 4.91
N ALA A 31 6.28 -2.62 5.32
CA ALA A 31 5.19 -3.01 6.21
C ALA A 31 4.28 -4.04 5.55
N TRP A 32 3.97 -3.83 4.28
CA TRP A 32 3.19 -4.78 3.48
C TRP A 32 3.82 -6.17 3.50
N ARG A 33 5.13 -6.23 3.25
CA ARG A 33 5.85 -7.51 3.23
C ARG A 33 5.97 -8.10 4.62
N ALA A 34 6.30 -7.29 5.62
CA ALA A 34 6.50 -7.76 6.99
C ALA A 34 5.22 -8.31 7.59
N ALA A 35 4.07 -7.72 7.28
CA ALA A 35 2.78 -8.18 7.78
C ALA A 35 2.22 -9.33 6.95
N ALA A 36 2.89 -9.72 5.88
CA ALA A 36 2.49 -10.84 5.02
C ALA A 36 1.08 -10.65 4.42
N CYS A 37 0.73 -9.42 4.11
CA CYS A 37 -0.57 -9.10 3.50
C CYS A 37 -0.75 -9.83 2.18
N ASP A 38 0.35 -10.10 1.48
CA ASP A 38 0.35 -10.77 0.18
C ASP A 38 -0.18 -12.20 0.26
N ARG A 39 -0.18 -12.83 1.43
CA ARG A 39 -0.71 -14.18 1.56
C ARG A 39 -2.18 -14.28 1.20
N CYS A 40 -2.94 -13.22 1.46
CA CYS A 40 -4.37 -13.20 1.16
C CYS A 40 -4.71 -12.29 0.00
N HIS A 41 -3.98 -11.20 -0.17
CA HIS A 41 -4.29 -10.20 -1.18
C HIS A 41 -3.49 -10.36 -2.47
N GLY A 42 -2.54 -11.30 -2.50
CA GLY A 42 -1.72 -11.55 -3.67
C GLY A 42 -0.47 -10.70 -3.71
N ALA A 43 0.59 -11.21 -4.32
CA ALA A 43 1.90 -10.53 -4.37
C ALA A 43 1.83 -9.19 -5.12
N ASN A 44 0.89 -9.07 -6.06
CA ASN A 44 0.68 -7.84 -6.84
C ASN A 44 -0.60 -7.13 -6.43
N GLN A 45 -1.14 -7.42 -5.24
CA GLN A 45 -2.39 -6.87 -4.72
C GLN A 45 -3.60 -7.18 -5.60
N GLU A 46 -3.51 -8.19 -6.44
CA GLU A 46 -4.58 -8.56 -7.39
C GLU A 46 -5.75 -9.29 -6.73
N GLY A 47 -5.54 -9.79 -5.52
CA GLY A 47 -6.55 -10.56 -4.81
C GLY A 47 -6.29 -12.05 -4.88
N MET A 48 -6.70 -12.74 -3.84
CA MET A 48 -6.68 -14.21 -3.73
C MET A 48 -7.80 -14.61 -2.79
N VAL A 49 -7.44 -15.04 -1.57
CA VAL A 49 -8.42 -15.26 -0.49
C VAL A 49 -9.03 -13.92 -0.08
N GLY A 50 -8.18 -12.88 0.05
CA GLY A 50 -8.65 -11.53 0.26
C GLY A 50 -8.93 -10.81 -1.05
N PRO A 51 -9.69 -9.71 -1.01
CA PRO A 51 -10.06 -8.98 -2.22
C PRO A 51 -8.86 -8.26 -2.85
N SER A 52 -9.03 -7.89 -4.11
CA SER A 52 -8.06 -7.07 -4.81
C SER A 52 -7.93 -5.71 -4.12
N LEU A 53 -6.72 -5.37 -3.71
CA LEU A 53 -6.47 -4.07 -3.09
C LEU A 53 -6.37 -2.96 -4.15
N ILE A 54 -6.00 -3.31 -5.37
CA ILE A 54 -6.01 -2.36 -6.48
C ILE A 54 -7.43 -1.80 -6.64
N ALA A 55 -8.43 -2.66 -6.59
CA ALA A 55 -9.83 -2.26 -6.71
C ALA A 55 -10.35 -1.62 -5.42
N SER A 56 -10.06 -2.22 -4.27
CA SER A 56 -10.59 -1.75 -2.99
C SER A 56 -10.12 -0.35 -2.64
N MET A 57 -8.87 -0.03 -2.92
CA MET A 57 -8.30 1.27 -2.58
C MET A 57 -8.91 2.41 -3.37
N LYS A 58 -9.63 2.12 -4.45
CA LYS A 58 -10.31 3.17 -5.23
C LYS A 58 -11.53 3.73 -4.50
N THR A 59 -12.12 2.96 -3.61
CA THR A 59 -13.35 3.34 -2.93
C THR A 59 -13.21 3.52 -1.42
N LEU A 60 -12.16 2.95 -0.82
CA LEU A 60 -11.92 3.10 0.62
C LEU A 60 -11.38 4.49 0.94
N THR A 61 -11.96 5.13 1.96
CA THR A 61 -11.34 6.32 2.53
C THR A 61 -10.16 5.90 3.38
N LYS A 62 -9.29 6.86 3.69
CA LYS A 62 -8.15 6.57 4.57
C LYS A 62 -8.62 6.09 5.94
N GLU A 63 -9.67 6.69 6.48
CA GLU A 63 -10.23 6.28 7.78
C GLU A 63 -10.73 4.85 7.74
N GLU A 64 -11.44 4.47 6.67
CA GLU A 64 -11.92 3.10 6.50
C GLU A 64 -10.77 2.11 6.37
N PHE A 65 -9.73 2.50 5.64
CA PHE A 65 -8.54 1.68 5.50
C PHE A 65 -7.86 1.44 6.84
N VAL A 66 -7.62 2.52 7.59
CA VAL A 66 -6.97 2.43 8.91
C VAL A 66 -7.78 1.55 9.85
N LYS A 67 -9.09 1.76 9.90
CA LYS A 67 -9.96 0.96 10.75
C LYS A 67 -9.91 -0.52 10.38
N THR A 68 -9.97 -0.82 9.07
CA THR A 68 -9.97 -2.20 8.60
C THR A 68 -8.66 -2.92 8.94
N VAL A 69 -7.53 -2.25 8.76
CA VAL A 69 -6.22 -2.86 9.06
C VAL A 69 -6.03 -2.99 10.57
N ARG A 70 -6.35 -1.95 11.32
CA ARG A 70 -6.19 -1.97 12.77
C ARG A 70 -7.08 -3.00 13.44
N ASP A 71 -8.35 -3.03 13.07
CA ASP A 71 -9.34 -3.87 13.75
C ASP A 71 -9.52 -5.25 13.09
N GLY A 72 -9.18 -5.36 11.81
CA GLY A 72 -9.38 -6.60 11.07
C GLY A 72 -10.84 -6.81 10.67
N ARG A 73 -11.09 -7.92 10.02
CA ARG A 73 -12.42 -8.41 9.67
C ARG A 73 -12.42 -9.91 9.89
N LEU A 74 -12.44 -10.31 11.17
CA LEU A 74 -12.32 -11.72 11.53
C LEU A 74 -13.43 -12.57 10.91
N GLU A 75 -14.62 -11.99 10.80
CA GLU A 75 -15.75 -12.69 10.18
C GLU A 75 -15.51 -13.00 8.70
N LYS A 76 -14.55 -12.31 8.08
CA LYS A 76 -14.15 -12.55 6.70
C LYS A 76 -12.74 -13.10 6.58
N GLY A 77 -12.15 -13.48 7.71
CA GLY A 77 -10.82 -14.09 7.73
C GLY A 77 -9.64 -13.12 7.79
N MET A 78 -9.88 -11.82 7.86
CA MET A 78 -8.80 -10.84 7.98
C MET A 78 -8.49 -10.57 9.44
N GLN A 79 -7.24 -10.84 9.83
CA GLN A 79 -6.80 -10.60 11.21
C GLN A 79 -6.61 -9.12 11.49
N SER A 80 -6.62 -8.78 12.78
CA SER A 80 -6.31 -7.42 13.24
C SER A 80 -4.80 -7.21 13.27
N PHE A 81 -4.35 -6.04 12.87
CA PHE A 81 -2.95 -5.64 12.96
C PHE A 81 -2.72 -4.56 14.01
N GLY A 82 -3.73 -4.32 14.86
CA GLY A 82 -3.67 -3.26 15.86
C GLY A 82 -2.57 -3.42 16.91
N THR A 83 -2.07 -4.65 17.09
CA THR A 83 -0.96 -4.91 18.02
C THR A 83 0.39 -5.05 17.33
N SER A 84 0.46 -4.83 16.02
CA SER A 84 1.69 -4.91 15.26
C SER A 84 2.35 -3.53 15.16
N PRO A 85 3.50 -3.29 15.83
CA PRO A 85 4.19 -2.01 15.70
C PRO A 85 4.61 -1.73 14.26
N GLN A 86 5.02 -2.76 13.53
CA GLN A 86 5.44 -2.61 12.13
C GLN A 86 4.33 -2.00 11.27
N VAL A 87 3.10 -2.41 11.50
CA VAL A 87 1.96 -1.91 10.74
C VAL A 87 1.48 -0.58 11.31
N MET A 88 1.27 -0.51 12.62
CA MET A 88 0.69 0.69 13.25
C MET A 88 1.59 1.91 13.13
N ASP A 89 2.90 1.72 13.25
CA ASP A 89 3.84 2.83 13.15
C ASP A 89 4.05 3.29 11.71
N ASN A 90 3.66 2.47 10.74
CA ASN A 90 3.82 2.78 9.32
C ASN A 90 2.48 2.78 8.57
N MET A 91 1.38 3.03 9.29
CA MET A 91 0.04 2.97 8.70
C MET A 91 -0.15 3.95 7.56
N ASP A 92 0.30 5.19 7.74
CA ASP A 92 0.17 6.21 6.69
C ASP A 92 1.00 5.82 5.46
N GLN A 93 2.18 5.28 5.69
CA GLN A 93 3.07 4.85 4.62
C GLN A 93 2.50 3.64 3.88
N LEU A 94 1.91 2.71 4.61
CA LEU A 94 1.24 1.55 4.01
C LEU A 94 0.09 2.01 3.13
N TYR A 95 -0.72 2.93 3.62
CA TYR A 95 -1.81 3.50 2.84
C TYR A 95 -1.27 4.16 1.56
N ALA A 96 -0.21 4.95 1.69
CA ALA A 96 0.40 5.63 0.54
C ALA A 96 0.89 4.63 -0.52
N TYR A 97 1.55 3.57 -0.10
CA TYR A 97 2.05 2.55 -1.02
C TYR A 97 0.89 1.88 -1.76
N LEU A 98 -0.13 1.43 -1.03
CA LEU A 98 -1.26 0.75 -1.65
C LEU A 98 -2.09 1.68 -2.52
N LYS A 99 -2.22 2.95 -2.13
CA LYS A 99 -2.91 3.95 -2.95
C LYS A 99 -2.16 4.19 -4.26
N GLY A 100 -0.83 4.25 -4.20
CA GLY A 100 -0.02 4.37 -5.40
C GLY A 100 -0.20 3.21 -6.35
N ARG A 101 -0.32 1.99 -5.80
CA ARG A 101 -0.62 0.80 -6.60
C ARG A 101 -2.00 0.92 -7.25
N SER A 102 -2.98 1.34 -6.48
CA SER A 102 -4.35 1.48 -6.98
C SER A 102 -4.47 2.57 -8.05
N ASP A 103 -3.75 3.67 -7.86
CA ASP A 103 -3.77 4.79 -8.81
C ASP A 103 -3.05 4.44 -10.13
N GLY A 104 -2.28 3.36 -10.16
CA GLY A 104 -1.50 2.99 -11.33
C GLY A 104 -0.16 3.73 -11.44
N ALA A 105 0.16 4.60 -10.49
CA ALA A 105 1.43 5.33 -10.48
C ALA A 105 2.59 4.40 -10.11
N ILE A 106 2.36 3.49 -9.18
CA ILE A 106 3.32 2.44 -8.85
C ILE A 106 2.92 1.21 -9.65
N THR A 107 3.72 0.89 -10.65
CA THR A 107 3.33 -0.06 -11.70
C THR A 107 3.60 -1.52 -11.36
N ARG A 108 4.33 -1.78 -10.27
CA ARG A 108 4.60 -3.15 -9.83
C ARG A 108 4.68 -3.20 -8.30
N ALA A 109 4.41 -4.36 -7.74
CA ALA A 109 4.35 -4.51 -6.29
C ALA A 109 5.72 -4.33 -5.63
N LYS A 110 6.77 -4.89 -6.22
CA LYS A 110 8.11 -4.75 -5.67
C LYS A 110 8.70 -3.42 -6.10
N VAL A 111 8.92 -2.53 -5.14
CA VAL A 111 9.45 -1.19 -5.39
C VAL A 111 10.86 -1.07 -4.84
N GLU A 112 11.58 -0.05 -5.31
CA GLU A 112 12.95 0.24 -4.89
C GLU A 112 13.03 1.69 -4.44
N PRO A 113 14.02 2.04 -3.60
CA PRO A 113 14.18 3.44 -3.22
C PRO A 113 14.66 4.26 -4.40
N MET A 114 14.13 5.47 -4.49
CA MET A 114 14.60 6.41 -5.49
C MET A 114 15.97 6.96 -5.09
N PRO A 115 16.78 7.38 -6.05
CA PRO A 115 18.10 7.95 -5.78
C PRO A 115 18.03 9.17 -4.88
#